data_a9e3e0dcb59b0e534a2e5d9cdfabefe3
#
_entry.id   a9e3e0dcb59b0e534a2e5d9cdfabefe3
#
_cell.length_a   1.000
_cell.length_b   1.000
_cell.length_c   1.000
_cell.angle_alpha   90.00
_cell.angle_beta   90.00
_cell.angle_gamma   90.00
#
_symmetry.space_group_name_H-M   'P 1'
#
loop_
_entity.id
_entity.type
_entity.pdbx_description
1 polymer ?
#
loop_
_entity_poly.entity_id
_entity_poly.type
_entity_poly.pdbx_seq_one_letter_code
_entity_poly.pdbx_strand_id
1 'polypeptide(L)'
;VRSSAASDVYKRQEKEGTLYFQVIHERVVKQIGTSYRIYESEWDEHRCDIVMQSLIAPNRLKAIKSVREKIAWEKNRLNKIIEQFKNKGRCFSVDEIIREYNAQSSNKTTVFEYLKIQIEKLKSTGKERTSETYKQMLLSFMKFRNGEDLFFDIIDEALICQYESHMRIFGLCRNTTSFYLRVFRSVYNRAVDDGLTEQTNPFKRVYTGVDKTSKRAISLKEIKKIKDLDLSSTPTLDFARDMFLFSFYMRGMSFIDIAYLKKKNLSNGFVVYNRRKTGQQLVVKWEKQMEAIANKHLDSNNPFLFPIITKEDGTERKQYLNKMMLINRYLKKIAELAKIPIPLTMYVARHSWASIAQSKNVPIQAISLGMGHDNEETTRIYLASIQTNVIDNANNKILNLLERNK
;
A
#
# COMPACT_ATOMS: atom_id res chain seq x y z
N VAL A 1 25.63 6.77 31.95
CA VAL A 1 24.73 7.93 31.73
C VAL A 1 23.61 7.88 32.75
N ARG A 2 23.48 8.94 33.53
CA ARG A 2 22.31 9.12 34.38
C ARG A 2 21.40 10.17 33.72
N SER A 3 20.11 9.90 33.65
CA SER A 3 19.11 10.94 33.36
C SER A 3 18.75 11.60 34.71
N SER A 4 18.78 12.93 34.77
CA SER A 4 18.34 13.67 35.93
C SER A 4 17.41 14.78 35.47
N ALA A 5 16.37 15.05 36.26
CA ALA A 5 15.57 16.25 36.13
C ALA A 5 16.23 17.33 37.01
N ALA A 6 16.66 18.42 36.42
CA ALA A 6 16.96 19.61 37.21
C ALA A 6 15.64 20.30 37.49
N SER A 7 15.20 20.22 38.71
CA SER A 7 14.26 21.18 39.19
C SER A 7 15.05 22.43 39.57
N ASP A 8 15.05 23.47 38.76
CA ASP A 8 15.14 24.83 39.28
C ASP A 8 13.83 25.10 40.04
N VAL A 9 13.68 24.38 41.16
CA VAL A 9 12.52 24.46 42.03
C VAL A 9 12.87 25.32 43.22
N TYR A 10 12.63 26.59 43.07
CA TYR A 10 12.02 27.33 44.18
C TYR A 10 10.82 28.11 43.63
N LYS A 11 9.63 27.66 44.07
CA LYS A 11 8.32 28.31 43.91
C LYS A 11 7.61 28.13 42.56
N ARG A 12 6.91 27.00 42.41
CA ARG A 12 5.51 26.87 41.97
C ARG A 12 5.23 25.41 41.57
N GLN A 13 4.36 24.77 42.31
CA GLN A 13 3.94 23.35 42.15
C GLN A 13 3.20 22.99 40.82
N GLU A 14 3.18 23.90 39.83
CA GLU A 14 2.40 23.76 38.61
C GLU A 14 3.18 23.93 37.30
N LYS A 15 4.51 23.99 37.33
CA LYS A 15 5.30 24.12 36.09
C LYS A 15 6.05 22.85 35.73
N GLU A 16 5.98 22.50 34.43
CA GLU A 16 6.80 21.40 33.88
C GLU A 16 8.29 21.77 33.93
N GLY A 17 9.10 20.87 34.46
CA GLY A 17 10.57 20.93 34.41
C GLY A 17 11.13 20.34 33.13
N THR A 18 12.28 20.83 32.66
CA THR A 18 13.00 20.29 31.51
C THR A 18 13.90 19.13 31.94
N LEU A 19 13.84 18.01 31.21
CA LEU A 19 14.74 16.87 31.43
C LEU A 19 16.08 17.11 30.72
N TYR A 20 17.14 16.58 31.31
CA TYR A 20 18.47 16.52 30.70
C TYR A 20 19.16 15.19 30.98
N PHE A 21 20.12 14.82 30.12
CA PHE A 21 21.01 13.70 30.36
C PHE A 21 22.28 14.19 31.00
N GLN A 22 22.74 13.51 32.06
CA GLN A 22 24.03 13.75 32.68
C GLN A 22 25.01 12.68 32.21
N VAL A 23 26.06 13.10 31.51
CA VAL A 23 27.17 12.25 31.07
C VAL A 23 28.34 12.46 31.98
N ILE A 24 28.81 11.35 32.59
CA ILE A 24 29.92 11.35 33.54
C ILE A 24 31.02 10.45 32.99
N HIS A 25 32.23 11.01 32.83
CA HIS A 25 33.43 10.24 32.46
C HIS A 25 34.67 10.90 33.07
N GLU A 26 35.54 10.11 33.69
CA GLU A 26 36.79 10.58 34.33
C GLU A 26 36.60 11.81 35.28
N ARG A 27 35.56 11.77 36.13
CA ARG A 27 35.16 12.85 37.06
C ARG A 27 34.66 14.14 36.39
N VAL A 28 34.60 14.20 35.06
CA VAL A 28 33.98 15.30 34.31
C VAL A 28 32.52 15.03 34.14
N VAL A 29 31.69 16.00 34.52
CA VAL A 29 30.22 15.92 34.44
C VAL A 29 29.72 16.97 33.47
N LYS A 30 28.98 16.58 32.45
CA LYS A 30 28.31 17.51 31.53
C LYS A 30 26.86 17.11 31.30
N GLN A 31 26.04 18.10 31.01
CA GLN A 31 24.61 17.95 30.77
C GLN A 31 24.29 18.15 29.30
N ILE A 32 23.39 17.31 28.78
CA ILE A 32 22.78 17.43 27.46
C ILE A 32 21.31 17.77 27.68
N GLY A 33 20.90 18.99 27.31
CA GLY A 33 19.52 19.44 27.41
C GLY A 33 18.62 18.70 26.45
N THR A 34 17.40 18.39 26.88
CA THR A 34 16.36 17.84 26.02
C THR A 34 15.22 18.82 25.83
N SER A 35 14.34 18.55 24.85
CA SER A 35 13.09 19.31 24.70
C SER A 35 11.94 18.74 25.54
N TYR A 36 12.19 17.70 26.34
CA TYR A 36 11.15 16.98 27.08
C TYR A 36 10.84 17.69 28.37
N ARG A 37 9.55 17.90 28.66
CA ARG A 37 9.06 18.54 29.89
C ARG A 37 8.10 17.60 30.60
N ILE A 38 8.26 17.48 31.91
CA ILE A 38 7.43 16.69 32.81
C ILE A 38 7.20 17.45 34.12
N TYR A 39 6.14 17.09 34.85
CA TYR A 39 5.93 17.55 36.21
C TYR A 39 6.84 16.78 37.18
N GLU A 40 7.19 17.39 38.29
CA GLU A 40 8.03 16.79 39.35
C GLU A 40 7.40 15.45 39.86
N SER A 41 6.08 15.41 40.02
CA SER A 41 5.31 14.22 40.42
C SER A 41 5.40 13.05 39.46
N GLU A 42 5.83 13.31 38.22
CA GLU A 42 5.94 12.32 37.14
C GLU A 42 7.37 11.74 37.04
N TRP A 43 8.30 12.14 37.91
CA TRP A 43 9.71 11.74 37.91
C TRP A 43 10.12 11.02 39.19
N ASP A 44 10.79 9.87 39.05
CA ASP A 44 11.44 9.16 40.14
C ASP A 44 12.96 9.39 40.07
N GLU A 45 13.48 10.23 41.01
CA GLU A 45 14.91 10.55 41.08
C GLU A 45 15.78 9.32 41.39
N HIS A 46 15.28 8.37 42.18
CA HIS A 46 16.06 7.19 42.56
C HIS A 46 16.21 6.22 41.41
N ARG A 47 15.12 6.05 40.62
CA ARG A 47 15.11 5.18 39.44
C ARG A 47 15.59 5.88 38.18
N CYS A 48 15.69 7.20 38.19
CA CYS A 48 15.96 8.02 37.02
C CYS A 48 15.03 7.67 35.84
N ASP A 49 13.73 7.53 36.13
CA ASP A 49 12.71 7.11 35.16
C ASP A 49 11.36 7.83 35.44
N ILE A 50 10.49 7.79 34.46
CA ILE A 50 9.15 8.37 34.57
C ILE A 50 8.21 7.46 35.35
N VAL A 51 7.49 8.02 36.29
CA VAL A 51 6.45 7.36 37.09
C VAL A 51 5.11 7.39 36.34
N MET A 52 4.51 6.22 36.16
CA MET A 52 3.19 6.07 35.58
C MET A 52 2.15 5.97 36.71
N GLN A 53 1.49 7.08 37.06
CA GLN A 53 0.40 7.05 38.05
C GLN A 53 -0.92 6.71 37.39
N SER A 54 -1.75 5.93 38.10
CA SER A 54 -3.07 5.47 37.61
C SER A 54 -4.15 6.53 37.52
N LEU A 55 -3.91 7.72 38.06
CA LEU A 55 -4.87 8.84 38.18
C LEU A 55 -4.66 9.97 37.14
N ILE A 56 -3.78 9.77 36.17
CA ILE A 56 -3.44 10.80 35.17
C ILE A 56 -4.48 10.81 34.04
N ALA A 57 -4.88 12.01 33.58
CA ALA A 57 -5.77 12.17 32.42
C ALA A 57 -5.25 11.40 31.20
N PRO A 58 -6.12 10.75 30.41
CA PRO A 58 -5.70 9.88 29.30
C PRO A 58 -4.75 10.54 28.28
N ASN A 59 -4.96 11.83 28.00
CA ASN A 59 -4.09 12.60 27.08
C ASN A 59 -2.71 12.83 27.68
N ARG A 60 -2.62 13.11 28.99
CA ARG A 60 -1.34 13.29 29.67
C ARG A 60 -0.57 11.99 29.81
N LEU A 61 -1.24 10.92 30.18
CA LEU A 61 -0.66 9.57 30.25
C LEU A 61 -0.01 9.17 28.91
N LYS A 62 -0.65 9.53 27.81
CA LYS A 62 -0.13 9.30 26.47
C LYS A 62 1.14 10.11 26.19
N ALA A 63 1.13 11.41 26.53
CA ALA A 63 2.28 12.28 26.36
C ALA A 63 3.48 11.77 27.20
N ILE A 64 3.25 11.36 28.43
CA ILE A 64 4.28 10.83 29.34
C ILE A 64 4.87 9.53 28.81
N LYS A 65 4.03 8.61 28.28
CA LYS A 65 4.52 7.38 27.62
C LYS A 65 5.46 7.70 26.47
N SER A 66 5.08 8.65 25.61
CA SER A 66 5.91 9.08 24.48
C SER A 66 7.25 9.66 24.96
N VAL A 67 7.23 10.50 25.98
CA VAL A 67 8.46 11.06 26.56
C VAL A 67 9.34 9.95 27.14
N ARG A 68 8.77 8.97 27.84
CA ARG A 68 9.51 7.82 28.40
C ARG A 68 10.19 7.00 27.31
N GLU A 69 9.47 6.67 26.23
CA GLU A 69 10.04 5.96 25.08
C GLU A 69 11.22 6.72 24.46
N LYS A 70 11.07 8.04 24.29
CA LYS A 70 12.12 8.90 23.75
C LYS A 70 13.36 8.97 24.67
N ILE A 71 13.16 9.09 25.97
CA ILE A 71 14.26 9.07 26.96
C ILE A 71 15.01 7.75 26.93
N ALA A 72 14.29 6.64 26.93
CA ALA A 72 14.90 5.30 26.85
C ALA A 72 15.74 5.13 25.58
N TRP A 73 15.21 5.62 24.45
CA TRP A 73 15.93 5.61 23.18
C TRP A 73 17.19 6.49 23.20
N GLU A 74 17.11 7.73 23.66
CA GLU A 74 18.27 8.63 23.76
C GLU A 74 19.35 8.08 24.69
N LYS A 75 18.94 7.50 25.81
CA LYS A 75 19.86 6.84 26.76
C LYS A 75 20.58 5.65 26.11
N ASN A 76 19.87 4.83 25.38
CA ASN A 76 20.45 3.71 24.65
C ASN A 76 21.43 4.17 23.57
N ARG A 77 21.10 5.24 22.86
CA ARG A 77 21.97 5.87 21.87
C ARG A 77 23.26 6.41 22.49
N LEU A 78 23.18 7.15 23.59
CA LEU A 78 24.36 7.63 24.31
C LEU A 78 25.23 6.46 24.77
N ASN A 79 24.64 5.38 25.28
CA ASN A 79 25.38 4.19 25.67
C ASN A 79 26.11 3.54 24.48
N LYS A 80 25.47 3.42 23.31
CA LYS A 80 26.13 2.92 22.09
C LYS A 80 27.33 3.76 21.67
N ILE A 81 27.20 5.08 21.73
CA ILE A 81 28.32 5.98 21.42
C ILE A 81 29.48 5.76 22.39
N ILE A 82 29.20 5.63 23.68
CA ILE A 82 30.22 5.36 24.70
C ILE A 82 30.88 4.00 24.46
N GLU A 83 30.11 2.95 24.14
CA GLU A 83 30.65 1.64 23.78
C GLU A 83 31.55 1.68 22.55
N GLN A 84 31.15 2.42 21.50
CA GLN A 84 31.98 2.61 20.31
C GLN A 84 33.31 3.28 20.65
N PHE A 85 33.34 4.30 21.53
CA PHE A 85 34.59 4.91 21.97
C PHE A 85 35.44 3.94 22.78
N LYS A 86 34.86 3.16 23.71
CA LYS A 86 35.56 2.11 24.47
C LYS A 86 36.18 1.06 23.57
N ASN A 87 35.44 0.60 22.56
CA ASN A 87 35.93 -0.44 21.62
C ASN A 87 37.05 0.05 20.70
N LYS A 88 37.18 1.37 20.46
CA LYS A 88 38.31 1.96 19.72
C LYS A 88 39.63 1.98 20.49
N GLY A 89 39.64 1.60 21.78
CA GLY A 89 40.85 1.45 22.59
C GLY A 89 41.68 2.72 22.84
N ARG A 90 41.10 3.91 22.56
CA ARG A 90 41.75 5.20 22.82
C ARG A 90 41.08 5.94 23.98
N CYS A 91 41.81 6.78 24.69
CA CYS A 91 41.22 7.74 25.63
C CYS A 91 40.28 8.67 24.90
N PHE A 92 39.14 8.99 25.51
CA PHE A 92 38.12 9.89 24.97
C PHE A 92 37.59 10.80 26.09
N SER A 93 37.15 11.99 25.73
CA SER A 93 36.60 12.97 26.66
C SER A 93 35.05 12.99 26.58
N VAL A 94 34.41 13.59 27.64
CA VAL A 94 32.95 13.86 27.62
C VAL A 94 32.57 14.74 26.44
N ASP A 95 33.44 15.67 26.05
CA ASP A 95 33.18 16.58 24.91
C ASP A 95 33.14 15.82 23.58
N GLU A 96 33.96 14.80 23.41
CA GLU A 96 33.90 13.97 22.20
C GLU A 96 32.60 13.15 22.14
N ILE A 97 32.13 12.61 23.28
CA ILE A 97 30.83 11.94 23.36
C ILE A 97 29.70 12.90 22.98
N ILE A 98 29.68 14.13 23.57
CA ILE A 98 28.64 15.12 23.30
C ILE A 98 28.68 15.61 21.85
N ARG A 99 29.89 15.81 21.29
CA ARG A 99 30.06 16.19 19.88
C ARG A 99 29.51 15.12 18.93
N GLU A 100 29.84 13.85 19.16
CA GLU A 100 29.35 12.73 18.38
C GLU A 100 27.82 12.59 18.51
N TYR A 101 27.31 12.70 19.73
CA TYR A 101 25.87 12.69 19.99
C TYR A 101 25.15 13.81 19.25
N ASN A 102 25.67 15.04 19.25
CA ASN A 102 25.06 16.18 18.56
C ASN A 102 25.20 16.05 17.04
N ALA A 103 26.33 15.57 16.52
CA ALA A 103 26.56 15.34 15.10
C ALA A 103 25.56 14.32 14.53
N GLN A 104 25.32 13.26 15.27
CA GLN A 104 24.31 12.27 14.91
C GLN A 104 22.86 12.76 15.13
N SER A 105 22.61 13.74 16.02
CA SER A 105 21.27 14.31 16.25
C SER A 105 20.82 15.25 15.14
N SER A 106 21.74 16.01 14.54
CA SER A 106 21.42 16.99 13.50
C SER A 106 20.96 16.40 12.17
N ASN A 107 21.14 15.08 11.96
CA ASN A 107 20.84 14.41 10.69
C ASN A 107 19.75 13.34 10.77
N LYS A 108 18.99 13.21 11.86
CA LYS A 108 18.02 12.12 11.99
C LYS A 108 16.61 12.52 11.57
N THR A 109 16.28 12.12 10.36
CA THR A 109 14.91 12.15 9.84
C THR A 109 14.04 11.10 10.55
N THR A 110 12.87 11.50 11.04
CA THR A 110 11.90 10.59 11.65
C THR A 110 11.20 9.73 10.60
N VAL A 111 10.52 8.69 11.04
CA VAL A 111 9.83 7.74 10.14
C VAL A 111 8.75 8.44 9.30
N PHE A 112 7.93 9.30 9.91
CA PHE A 112 6.86 9.98 9.17
C PHE A 112 7.42 11.02 8.21
N GLU A 113 8.44 11.75 8.62
CA GLU A 113 9.12 12.73 7.77
C GLU A 113 9.78 12.06 6.57
N TYR A 114 10.54 10.99 6.79
CA TYR A 114 11.17 10.21 5.73
C TYR A 114 10.14 9.65 4.74
N LEU A 115 9.03 9.10 5.25
CA LEU A 115 7.93 8.63 4.41
C LEU A 115 7.32 9.74 3.56
N LYS A 116 7.13 10.94 4.12
CA LYS A 116 6.63 12.11 3.36
C LYS A 116 7.60 12.47 2.23
N ILE A 117 8.90 12.50 2.50
CA ILE A 117 9.95 12.74 1.49
C ILE A 117 9.88 11.68 0.37
N GLN A 118 9.79 10.39 0.73
CA GLN A 118 9.68 9.30 -0.25
C GLN A 118 8.39 9.39 -1.08
N ILE A 119 7.26 9.81 -0.49
CA ILE A 119 5.99 10.02 -1.18
C ILE A 119 6.14 11.11 -2.23
N GLU A 120 6.72 12.26 -1.88
CA GLU A 120 6.91 13.36 -2.84
C GLU A 120 7.92 12.98 -3.94
N LYS A 121 8.99 12.27 -3.62
CA LYS A 121 9.95 11.72 -4.60
C LYS A 121 9.27 10.76 -5.60
N LEU A 122 8.34 9.92 -5.12
CA LEU A 122 7.58 9.02 -5.99
C LEU A 122 6.62 9.79 -6.90
N LYS A 123 6.01 10.87 -6.41
CA LYS A 123 5.14 11.73 -7.24
C LYS A 123 5.94 12.44 -8.32
N SER A 124 7.05 13.08 -7.97
CA SER A 124 7.90 13.81 -8.92
C SER A 124 8.46 12.91 -10.02
N THR A 125 8.63 11.61 -9.75
CA THR A 125 9.06 10.59 -10.73
C THR A 125 7.90 9.93 -11.48
N GLY A 126 6.66 10.46 -11.39
CA GLY A 126 5.48 9.95 -12.09
C GLY A 126 4.94 8.61 -11.56
N LYS A 127 5.45 8.11 -10.41
CA LYS A 127 4.99 6.86 -9.78
C LYS A 127 3.81 7.10 -8.84
N GLU A 128 2.77 7.79 -9.33
CA GLU A 128 1.63 8.24 -8.53
C GLU A 128 0.95 7.11 -7.74
N ARG A 129 0.71 5.96 -8.38
CA ARG A 129 0.06 4.83 -7.70
C ARG A 129 0.87 4.30 -6.52
N THR A 130 2.21 4.24 -6.66
CA THR A 130 3.10 3.82 -5.58
C THR A 130 3.12 4.87 -4.47
N SER A 131 3.16 6.15 -4.81
CA SER A 131 3.06 7.27 -3.87
C SER A 131 1.77 7.20 -3.03
N GLU A 132 0.61 6.98 -3.68
CA GLU A 132 -0.67 6.77 -2.98
C GLU A 132 -0.62 5.60 -2.00
N THR A 133 0.02 4.49 -2.39
CA THR A 133 0.18 3.31 -1.54
C THR A 133 1.02 3.62 -0.29
N TYR A 134 2.14 4.32 -0.47
CA TYR A 134 2.98 4.78 0.65
C TYR A 134 2.21 5.72 1.57
N LYS A 135 1.43 6.64 1.00
CA LYS A 135 0.56 7.55 1.78
C LYS A 135 -0.48 6.78 2.60
N GLN A 136 -1.15 5.78 2.03
CA GLN A 136 -2.14 4.98 2.77
C GLN A 136 -1.49 4.18 3.90
N MET A 137 -0.31 3.60 3.68
CA MET A 137 0.45 2.91 4.72
C MET A 137 0.87 3.89 5.82
N LEU A 138 1.39 5.07 5.47
CA LEU A 138 1.74 6.11 6.44
C LEU A 138 0.54 6.51 7.30
N LEU A 139 -0.62 6.78 6.69
CA LEU A 139 -1.84 7.13 7.44
C LEU A 139 -2.28 6.01 8.38
N SER A 140 -2.17 4.75 7.96
CA SER A 140 -2.46 3.59 8.80
C SER A 140 -1.48 3.50 9.99
N PHE A 141 -0.20 3.72 9.75
CA PHE A 141 0.82 3.67 10.80
C PHE A 141 0.71 4.87 11.75
N MET A 142 0.44 6.08 11.23
CA MET A 142 0.16 7.26 12.05
C MET A 142 -1.06 7.03 12.97
N LYS A 143 -2.11 6.37 12.47
CA LYS A 143 -3.28 6.02 13.29
C LYS A 143 -2.90 5.03 14.41
N PHE A 144 -2.11 4.02 14.11
CA PHE A 144 -1.59 3.07 15.11
C PHE A 144 -0.77 3.78 16.19
N ARG A 145 0.11 4.70 15.79
CA ARG A 145 0.95 5.49 16.70
C ARG A 145 0.21 6.67 17.33
N ASN A 146 -1.07 6.89 17.01
CA ASN A 146 -1.85 8.04 17.46
C ASN A 146 -1.24 9.42 17.07
N GLY A 147 -0.55 9.47 15.94
CA GLY A 147 0.12 10.68 15.45
C GLY A 147 1.50 10.92 16.03
N GLU A 148 2.00 10.07 16.92
CA GLU A 148 3.35 10.18 17.49
C GLU A 148 4.39 9.60 16.53
N ASP A 149 5.30 10.46 16.06
CA ASP A 149 6.41 10.06 15.22
C ASP A 149 7.52 9.38 16.05
N LEU A 150 8.38 8.64 15.36
CA LEU A 150 9.49 7.91 15.98
C LEU A 150 10.70 7.86 15.05
N PHE A 151 11.86 7.53 15.61
CA PHE A 151 13.06 7.24 14.82
C PHE A 151 13.09 5.78 14.36
N PHE A 152 13.80 5.50 13.27
CA PHE A 152 13.91 4.15 12.72
C PHE A 152 14.53 3.14 13.68
N ASP A 153 15.42 3.58 14.57
CA ASP A 153 16.06 2.72 15.57
C ASP A 153 15.08 2.15 16.62
N ILE A 154 13.89 2.76 16.77
CA ILE A 154 12.83 2.27 17.66
C ILE A 154 12.01 1.15 17.01
N ILE A 155 12.14 0.98 15.69
CA ILE A 155 11.40 -0.04 14.98
C ILE A 155 12.02 -1.40 15.27
N ASP A 156 11.41 -2.11 16.19
CA ASP A 156 11.76 -3.49 16.54
C ASP A 156 10.67 -4.48 16.12
N GLU A 157 10.92 -5.74 16.36
CA GLU A 157 10.02 -6.84 16.05
C GLU A 157 8.69 -6.74 16.82
N ALA A 158 8.76 -6.31 18.09
CA ALA A 158 7.59 -6.17 18.95
C ALA A 158 6.63 -5.08 18.43
N LEU A 159 7.17 -3.92 18.03
CA LEU A 159 6.39 -2.82 17.47
C LEU A 159 5.68 -3.25 16.17
N ILE A 160 6.38 -3.97 15.30
CA ILE A 160 5.81 -4.43 14.02
C ILE A 160 4.72 -5.49 14.25
N CYS A 161 4.90 -6.41 15.20
CA CYS A 161 3.85 -7.35 15.59
C CYS A 161 2.61 -6.66 16.18
N GLN A 162 2.82 -5.63 17.02
CA GLN A 162 1.72 -4.81 17.55
C GLN A 162 0.97 -4.06 16.42
N TYR A 163 1.70 -3.53 15.45
CA TYR A 163 1.08 -2.86 14.29
C TYR A 163 0.27 -3.85 13.44
N GLU A 164 0.78 -5.07 13.19
CA GLU A 164 0.02 -6.12 12.50
C GLU A 164 -1.27 -6.45 13.24
N SER A 165 -1.19 -6.66 14.56
CA SER A 165 -2.34 -6.97 15.42
C SER A 165 -3.37 -5.83 15.42
N HIS A 166 -2.91 -4.58 15.51
CA HIS A 166 -3.77 -3.40 15.42
C HIS A 166 -4.56 -3.38 14.11
N MET A 167 -3.89 -3.59 12.96
CA MET A 167 -4.57 -3.62 11.67
C MET A 167 -5.64 -4.72 11.59
N ARG A 168 -5.38 -5.89 12.17
CA ARG A 168 -6.34 -7.00 12.22
C ARG A 168 -7.54 -6.70 13.11
N ILE A 169 -7.33 -6.11 14.28
CA ILE A 169 -8.41 -5.69 15.19
C ILE A 169 -9.33 -4.67 14.49
N PHE A 170 -8.78 -3.80 13.65
CA PHE A 170 -9.58 -2.86 12.83
C PHE A 170 -10.19 -3.49 11.57
N GLY A 171 -10.19 -4.82 11.46
CA GLY A 171 -10.90 -5.57 10.42
C GLY A 171 -10.20 -5.62 9.05
N LEU A 172 -8.91 -5.26 8.96
CA LEU A 172 -8.18 -5.40 7.70
C LEU A 172 -7.94 -6.89 7.40
N CYS A 173 -8.24 -7.30 6.16
CA CYS A 173 -7.95 -8.65 5.72
C CYS A 173 -6.42 -8.90 5.61
N ARG A 174 -6.02 -10.17 5.76
CA ARG A 174 -4.62 -10.59 5.82
C ARG A 174 -3.78 -10.09 4.64
N ASN A 175 -4.32 -10.09 3.42
CA ASN A 175 -3.61 -9.57 2.25
C ASN A 175 -3.38 -8.05 2.30
N THR A 176 -4.31 -7.28 2.86
CA THR A 176 -4.15 -5.83 3.04
C THR A 176 -3.12 -5.53 4.11
N THR A 177 -3.16 -6.24 5.24
CA THR A 177 -2.17 -6.13 6.32
C THR A 177 -0.77 -6.46 5.80
N SER A 178 -0.63 -7.61 5.13
CA SER A 178 0.63 -8.01 4.50
C SER A 178 1.13 -6.99 3.46
N PHE A 179 0.23 -6.39 2.70
CA PHE A 179 0.60 -5.36 1.72
C PHE A 179 1.20 -4.13 2.40
N TYR A 180 0.60 -3.62 3.47
CA TYR A 180 1.15 -2.49 4.23
C TYR A 180 2.49 -2.84 4.88
N LEU A 181 2.63 -4.03 5.45
CA LEU A 181 3.88 -4.50 6.04
C LEU A 181 5.01 -4.62 5.00
N ARG A 182 4.71 -5.09 3.77
CA ARG A 182 5.70 -5.12 2.68
C ARG A 182 6.14 -3.72 2.24
N VAL A 183 5.21 -2.78 2.17
CA VAL A 183 5.54 -1.38 1.86
C VAL A 183 6.42 -0.80 2.96
N PHE A 184 6.06 -1.02 4.22
CA PHE A 184 6.83 -0.51 5.36
C PHE A 184 8.22 -1.15 5.43
N ARG A 185 8.33 -2.47 5.20
CA ARG A 185 9.61 -3.16 5.10
C ARG A 185 10.51 -2.57 4.00
N SER A 186 9.93 -2.25 2.84
CA SER A 186 10.68 -1.60 1.75
C SER A 186 11.19 -0.22 2.15
N VAL A 187 10.41 0.55 2.91
CA VAL A 187 10.81 1.86 3.45
C VAL A 187 11.91 1.71 4.49
N TYR A 188 11.75 0.76 5.43
CA TYR A 188 12.74 0.46 6.47
C TYR A 188 14.09 0.04 5.86
N ASN A 189 14.08 -0.88 4.90
CA ASN A 189 15.32 -1.31 4.23
C ASN A 189 16.00 -0.13 3.52
N ARG A 190 15.24 0.75 2.86
CA ARG A 190 15.80 1.95 2.26
C ARG A 190 16.39 2.91 3.30
N ALA A 191 15.75 3.05 4.46
CA ALA A 191 16.29 3.85 5.56
C ALA A 191 17.61 3.25 6.11
N VAL A 192 17.74 1.91 6.10
CA VAL A 192 19.02 1.22 6.39
C VAL A 192 20.06 1.56 5.32
N ASP A 193 19.70 1.46 4.04
CA ASP A 193 20.60 1.79 2.92
C ASP A 193 21.06 3.28 2.97
N ASP A 194 20.16 4.18 3.41
CA ASP A 194 20.43 5.61 3.59
C ASP A 194 21.18 5.91 4.93
N GLY A 195 21.53 4.89 5.72
CA GLY A 195 22.30 5.03 6.97
C GLY A 195 21.52 5.62 8.15
N LEU A 196 20.17 5.65 8.10
CA LEU A 196 19.33 6.20 9.17
C LEU A 196 19.19 5.22 10.36
N THR A 197 19.41 3.94 10.16
CA THR A 197 19.37 2.89 11.18
C THR A 197 20.15 1.66 10.75
N GLU A 198 20.45 0.76 11.69
CA GLU A 198 21.04 -0.54 11.41
C GLU A 198 19.96 -1.58 11.09
N GLN A 199 20.33 -2.62 10.32
CA GLN A 199 19.41 -3.69 9.96
C GLN A 199 19.17 -4.64 11.16
N THR A 200 17.96 -4.63 11.72
CA THR A 200 17.54 -5.50 12.82
C THR A 200 16.51 -6.57 12.40
N ASN A 201 16.11 -6.56 11.13
CA ASN A 201 15.09 -7.46 10.57
C ASN A 201 13.73 -7.45 11.34
N PRO A 202 13.14 -6.29 11.62
CA PRO A 202 11.95 -6.20 12.48
C PRO A 202 10.69 -6.84 11.87
N PHE A 203 10.70 -7.17 10.58
CA PHE A 203 9.57 -7.80 9.87
C PHE A 203 9.66 -9.34 9.83
N LYS A 204 10.59 -9.97 10.56
CA LYS A 204 10.82 -11.42 10.49
C LYS A 204 9.62 -12.25 10.94
N ARG A 205 8.88 -11.79 11.97
CA ARG A 205 7.77 -12.55 12.59
C ARG A 205 6.39 -12.21 12.03
N VAL A 206 6.27 -11.21 11.16
CA VAL A 206 4.96 -10.83 10.59
C VAL A 206 4.78 -11.42 9.20
N TYR A 207 3.52 -11.63 8.83
CA TYR A 207 3.20 -12.17 7.52
C TYR A 207 3.34 -11.12 6.41
N THR A 208 4.26 -11.36 5.49
CA THR A 208 4.50 -10.51 4.31
C THR A 208 4.26 -11.25 2.98
N GLY A 209 3.57 -12.40 3.02
CA GLY A 209 3.19 -13.17 1.83
C GLY A 209 1.94 -12.64 1.13
N VAL A 210 1.43 -13.42 0.19
CA VAL A 210 0.18 -13.15 -0.52
C VAL A 210 -0.68 -14.40 -0.49
N ASP A 211 -1.83 -14.33 0.17
CA ASP A 211 -2.80 -15.42 0.16
C ASP A 211 -3.51 -15.48 -1.18
N LYS A 212 -3.79 -16.69 -1.64
CA LYS A 212 -4.60 -16.91 -2.84
C LYS A 212 -6.00 -16.34 -2.66
N THR A 213 -6.47 -15.59 -3.65
CA THR A 213 -7.82 -15.04 -3.67
C THR A 213 -8.62 -15.67 -4.79
N SER A 214 -9.88 -16.03 -4.54
CA SER A 214 -10.77 -16.51 -5.60
C SER A 214 -10.94 -15.45 -6.69
N LYS A 215 -10.78 -15.84 -7.94
CA LYS A 215 -10.99 -14.95 -9.08
C LYS A 215 -12.47 -14.97 -9.47
N ARG A 216 -13.01 -13.80 -9.72
CA ARG A 216 -14.41 -13.63 -10.10
C ARG A 216 -14.50 -13.60 -11.62
N ALA A 217 -14.69 -14.76 -12.23
CA ALA A 217 -14.96 -14.87 -13.66
C ALA A 217 -16.42 -15.29 -13.87
N ILE A 218 -17.01 -14.85 -14.98
CA ILE A 218 -18.35 -15.26 -15.43
C ILE A 218 -18.25 -16.00 -16.77
N SER A 219 -19.25 -16.83 -17.02
CA SER A 219 -19.32 -17.67 -18.22
C SER A 219 -19.68 -16.85 -19.48
N LEU A 220 -19.44 -17.41 -20.66
CA LEU A 220 -19.85 -16.80 -21.92
C LEU A 220 -21.38 -16.58 -22.00
N LYS A 221 -22.18 -17.47 -21.37
CA LYS A 221 -23.64 -17.32 -21.27
C LYS A 221 -24.02 -16.06 -20.49
N GLU A 222 -23.30 -15.78 -19.41
CA GLU A 222 -23.52 -14.59 -18.59
C GLU A 222 -23.04 -13.32 -19.30
N ILE A 223 -21.92 -13.37 -20.05
CA ILE A 223 -21.50 -12.27 -20.94
C ILE A 223 -22.59 -11.94 -21.96
N LYS A 224 -23.20 -12.95 -22.57
CA LYS A 224 -24.32 -12.75 -23.50
C LYS A 224 -25.51 -12.08 -22.82
N LYS A 225 -25.92 -12.52 -21.62
CA LYS A 225 -26.99 -11.87 -20.86
C LYS A 225 -26.72 -10.39 -20.63
N ILE A 226 -25.48 -10.02 -20.27
CA ILE A 226 -25.08 -8.63 -20.08
C ILE A 226 -25.20 -7.84 -21.40
N LYS A 227 -24.72 -8.44 -22.49
CA LYS A 227 -24.78 -7.82 -23.82
C LYS A 227 -26.21 -7.55 -24.28
N ASP A 228 -27.11 -8.51 -24.03
CA ASP A 228 -28.47 -8.51 -24.55
C ASP A 228 -29.45 -7.70 -23.66
N LEU A 229 -29.00 -7.12 -22.54
CA LEU A 229 -29.82 -6.24 -21.70
C LEU A 229 -30.21 -4.98 -22.48
N ASP A 230 -31.51 -4.67 -22.47
CA ASP A 230 -31.97 -3.37 -22.92
C ASP A 230 -31.76 -2.32 -21.81
N LEU A 231 -30.84 -1.41 -22.03
CA LEU A 231 -30.46 -0.32 -21.15
C LEU A 231 -30.64 1.06 -21.82
N SER A 232 -31.42 1.11 -22.92
CA SER A 232 -31.63 2.33 -23.71
C SER A 232 -32.21 3.48 -22.90
N SER A 233 -33.06 3.18 -21.92
CA SER A 233 -33.65 4.16 -21.00
C SER A 233 -32.69 4.69 -19.92
N THR A 234 -31.51 4.07 -19.78
CA THR A 234 -30.55 4.41 -18.70
C THR A 234 -29.14 4.58 -19.25
N PRO A 235 -28.80 5.73 -19.85
CA PRO A 235 -27.51 5.95 -20.53
C PRO A 235 -26.28 5.68 -19.67
N THR A 236 -26.37 5.85 -18.35
CA THR A 236 -25.25 5.61 -17.43
C THR A 236 -24.96 4.13 -17.22
N LEU A 237 -26.01 3.28 -17.16
CA LEU A 237 -25.85 1.83 -17.11
C LEU A 237 -25.41 1.30 -18.47
N ASP A 238 -25.96 1.82 -19.53
CA ASP A 238 -25.61 1.47 -20.90
C ASP A 238 -24.12 1.73 -21.17
N PHE A 239 -23.62 2.90 -20.80
CA PHE A 239 -22.18 3.20 -20.89
C PHE A 239 -21.32 2.24 -20.04
N ALA A 240 -21.74 1.93 -18.82
CA ALA A 240 -20.99 1.01 -17.94
C ALA A 240 -20.94 -0.42 -18.53
N ARG A 241 -22.07 -0.91 -19.10
CA ARG A 241 -22.13 -2.18 -19.84
C ARG A 241 -21.16 -2.16 -21.02
N ASP A 242 -21.20 -1.11 -21.81
CA ASP A 242 -20.37 -0.98 -23.01
C ASP A 242 -18.87 -0.96 -22.67
N MET A 243 -18.46 -0.28 -21.59
CA MET A 243 -17.07 -0.33 -21.10
C MET A 243 -16.64 -1.71 -20.65
N PHE A 244 -17.53 -2.45 -19.99
CA PHE A 244 -17.29 -3.84 -19.58
C PHE A 244 -17.11 -4.75 -20.80
N LEU A 245 -18.01 -4.67 -21.78
CA LEU A 245 -17.94 -5.45 -23.02
C LEU A 245 -16.73 -5.06 -23.86
N PHE A 246 -16.41 -3.77 -23.94
CA PHE A 246 -15.21 -3.30 -24.64
C PHE A 246 -13.94 -3.87 -24.01
N SER A 247 -13.83 -3.85 -22.67
CA SER A 247 -12.73 -4.52 -21.98
C SER A 247 -12.63 -5.99 -22.35
N PHE A 248 -13.75 -6.71 -22.36
CA PHE A 248 -13.80 -8.12 -22.72
C PHE A 248 -13.36 -8.35 -24.17
N TYR A 249 -13.87 -7.58 -25.12
CA TYR A 249 -13.49 -7.69 -26.55
C TYR A 249 -12.01 -7.34 -26.77
N MET A 250 -11.48 -6.39 -26.03
CA MET A 250 -10.07 -6.03 -26.04
C MET A 250 -9.19 -6.98 -25.21
N ARG A 251 -9.51 -8.28 -25.15
CA ARG A 251 -8.74 -9.33 -24.45
C ARG A 251 -8.54 -9.05 -22.97
N GLY A 252 -9.53 -8.43 -22.33
CA GLY A 252 -9.45 -8.03 -20.92
C GLY A 252 -8.57 -6.80 -20.68
N MET A 253 -8.59 -5.84 -21.59
CA MET A 253 -7.92 -4.54 -21.42
C MET A 253 -8.30 -3.89 -20.10
N SER A 254 -7.33 -3.38 -19.36
CA SER A 254 -7.62 -2.77 -18.06
C SER A 254 -8.33 -1.43 -18.22
N PHE A 255 -9.19 -1.06 -17.26
CA PHE A 255 -9.97 0.17 -17.38
C PHE A 255 -9.10 1.43 -17.45
N ILE A 256 -7.92 1.43 -16.84
CA ILE A 256 -6.99 2.54 -16.99
C ILE A 256 -6.46 2.65 -18.43
N ASP A 257 -6.21 1.52 -19.10
CA ASP A 257 -5.75 1.54 -20.49
C ASP A 257 -6.88 2.01 -21.42
N ILE A 258 -8.14 1.61 -21.15
CA ILE A 258 -9.33 2.12 -21.87
C ILE A 258 -9.48 3.63 -21.70
N ALA A 259 -9.33 4.13 -20.46
CA ALA A 259 -9.52 5.55 -20.14
C ALA A 259 -8.51 6.46 -20.85
N TYR A 260 -7.28 5.98 -21.02
CA TYR A 260 -6.22 6.72 -21.69
C TYR A 260 -6.04 6.38 -23.19
N LEU A 261 -6.92 5.51 -23.74
CA LEU A 261 -6.87 5.15 -25.15
C LEU A 261 -7.29 6.34 -26.00
N LYS A 262 -6.39 6.80 -26.87
CA LYS A 262 -6.64 7.92 -27.78
C LYS A 262 -7.07 7.41 -29.16
N LYS A 263 -7.82 8.22 -29.92
CA LYS A 263 -8.24 7.92 -31.30
C LYS A 263 -7.05 7.58 -32.20
N LYS A 264 -5.92 8.26 -32.02
CA LYS A 264 -4.68 7.99 -32.76
C LYS A 264 -4.07 6.60 -32.52
N ASN A 265 -4.51 5.90 -31.47
CA ASN A 265 -4.08 4.53 -31.23
C ASN A 265 -4.75 3.52 -32.18
N LEU A 266 -5.80 3.93 -32.89
CA LEU A 266 -6.45 3.14 -33.92
C LEU A 266 -5.82 3.48 -35.28
N SER A 267 -5.16 2.51 -35.89
CA SER A 267 -4.49 2.67 -37.20
C SER A 267 -4.52 1.33 -37.95
N ASN A 268 -4.80 1.40 -39.26
CA ASN A 268 -4.76 0.26 -40.18
C ASN A 268 -5.56 -0.97 -39.71
N GLY A 269 -6.71 -0.76 -39.04
CA GLY A 269 -7.54 -1.86 -38.54
C GLY A 269 -7.00 -2.51 -37.26
N PHE A 270 -6.06 -1.88 -36.56
CA PHE A 270 -5.52 -2.34 -35.28
C PHE A 270 -5.51 -1.21 -34.25
N VAL A 271 -5.68 -1.60 -32.98
CA VAL A 271 -5.40 -0.75 -31.83
C VAL A 271 -4.00 -1.06 -31.32
N VAL A 272 -3.15 -0.05 -31.32
CA VAL A 272 -1.78 -0.13 -30.79
C VAL A 272 -1.66 0.75 -29.56
N TYR A 273 -1.33 0.17 -28.42
CA TYR A 273 -1.20 0.90 -27.17
C TYR A 273 -0.16 0.27 -26.23
N ASN A 274 0.41 1.10 -25.38
CA ASN A 274 1.30 0.63 -24.31
C ASN A 274 0.52 0.49 -23.00
N ARG A 275 0.60 -0.69 -22.36
CA ARG A 275 -0.01 -0.91 -21.05
C ARG A 275 0.58 0.06 -20.02
N ARG A 276 -0.29 0.83 -19.37
CA ARG A 276 0.17 1.81 -18.36
C ARG A 276 0.83 1.19 -17.12
N LYS A 277 0.54 -0.08 -16.84
CA LYS A 277 1.12 -0.79 -15.69
C LYS A 277 2.54 -1.32 -15.96
N THR A 278 2.81 -1.82 -17.17
CA THR A 278 4.04 -2.56 -17.49
C THR A 278 4.87 -1.89 -18.60
N GLY A 279 4.28 -0.94 -19.33
CA GLY A 279 4.91 -0.33 -20.51
C GLY A 279 4.87 -1.20 -21.77
N GLN A 280 4.44 -2.45 -21.67
CA GLN A 280 4.40 -3.37 -22.79
C GLN A 280 3.46 -2.90 -23.89
N GLN A 281 3.93 -2.89 -25.13
CA GLN A 281 3.10 -2.61 -26.30
C GLN A 281 2.23 -3.80 -26.64
N LEU A 282 0.95 -3.52 -26.87
CA LEU A 282 -0.03 -4.50 -27.35
C LEU A 282 -0.65 -4.03 -28.65
N VAL A 283 -0.85 -5.02 -29.54
CA VAL A 283 -1.53 -4.86 -30.83
C VAL A 283 -2.77 -5.71 -30.83
N VAL A 284 -3.93 -5.10 -30.98
CA VAL A 284 -5.23 -5.79 -30.99
C VAL A 284 -5.95 -5.44 -32.27
N LYS A 285 -6.38 -6.45 -33.01
CA LYS A 285 -7.18 -6.27 -34.22
C LYS A 285 -8.49 -5.59 -33.86
N TRP A 286 -8.85 -4.55 -34.64
CA TRP A 286 -10.11 -3.83 -34.46
C TRP A 286 -11.27 -4.60 -35.07
N GLU A 287 -12.24 -4.99 -34.25
CA GLU A 287 -13.36 -5.80 -34.66
C GLU A 287 -14.67 -4.99 -34.62
N LYS A 288 -15.66 -5.39 -35.44
CA LYS A 288 -16.96 -4.69 -35.58
C LYS A 288 -17.67 -4.42 -34.24
N GLN A 289 -17.51 -5.32 -33.27
CA GLN A 289 -18.12 -5.16 -31.93
C GLN A 289 -17.48 -4.03 -31.15
N MET A 290 -16.18 -3.83 -31.29
CA MET A 290 -15.44 -2.73 -30.66
C MET A 290 -15.81 -1.40 -31.33
N GLU A 291 -15.89 -1.41 -32.65
CA GLU A 291 -16.27 -0.25 -33.46
C GLU A 291 -17.68 0.25 -33.13
N ALA A 292 -18.64 -0.66 -33.01
CA ALA A 292 -20.02 -0.32 -32.64
C ALA A 292 -20.09 0.42 -31.29
N ILE A 293 -19.32 -0.05 -30.28
CA ILE A 293 -19.26 0.61 -28.98
C ILE A 293 -18.54 1.95 -29.09
N ALA A 294 -17.43 2.03 -29.83
CA ALA A 294 -16.68 3.27 -29.98
C ALA A 294 -17.52 4.35 -30.67
N ASN A 295 -18.20 4.02 -31.79
CA ASN A 295 -19.04 4.94 -32.54
C ASN A 295 -20.22 5.47 -31.70
N LYS A 296 -20.80 4.63 -30.85
CA LYS A 296 -21.91 5.00 -29.95
C LYS A 296 -21.52 6.09 -28.95
N HIS A 297 -20.26 6.11 -28.51
CA HIS A 297 -19.76 7.04 -27.50
C HIS A 297 -18.75 8.06 -28.04
N LEU A 298 -18.68 8.20 -29.36
CA LEU A 298 -17.71 9.08 -30.00
C LEU A 298 -18.03 10.55 -29.68
N ASP A 299 -17.04 11.23 -29.15
CA ASP A 299 -17.03 12.70 -29.02
C ASP A 299 -15.91 13.25 -29.92
N SER A 300 -16.28 13.94 -30.99
CA SER A 300 -15.33 14.47 -32.01
C SER A 300 -14.28 15.40 -31.40
N ASN A 301 -14.63 16.16 -30.37
CA ASN A 301 -13.76 17.14 -29.71
C ASN A 301 -12.81 16.55 -28.69
N ASN A 302 -13.01 15.29 -28.29
CA ASN A 302 -12.19 14.62 -27.30
C ASN A 302 -11.08 13.81 -28.00
N PRO A 303 -9.79 13.97 -27.64
CA PRO A 303 -8.71 13.15 -28.21
C PRO A 303 -8.77 11.68 -27.75
N PHE A 304 -9.42 11.38 -26.62
CA PHE A 304 -9.61 10.03 -26.12
C PHE A 304 -10.75 9.32 -26.88
N LEU A 305 -10.66 8.01 -26.94
CA LEU A 305 -11.67 7.18 -27.63
C LEU A 305 -13.02 7.20 -26.91
N PHE A 306 -13.00 7.31 -25.58
CA PHE A 306 -14.20 7.34 -24.74
C PHE A 306 -14.19 8.56 -23.81
N PRO A 307 -15.37 9.09 -23.44
CA PRO A 307 -15.50 10.28 -22.58
C PRO A 307 -15.31 9.90 -21.08
N ILE A 308 -14.20 9.21 -20.77
CA ILE A 308 -13.77 8.88 -19.42
C ILE A 308 -12.90 10.02 -18.89
N ILE A 309 -11.95 10.44 -19.71
CA ILE A 309 -11.14 11.64 -19.52
C ILE A 309 -11.63 12.66 -20.54
N THR A 310 -12.05 13.83 -20.05
CA THR A 310 -12.62 14.90 -20.89
C THR A 310 -11.72 16.12 -20.97
N LYS A 311 -10.75 16.26 -20.03
CA LYS A 311 -9.82 17.40 -19.99
C LYS A 311 -8.40 16.88 -19.76
N GLU A 312 -7.44 17.41 -20.53
CA GLU A 312 -6.00 17.19 -20.34
C GLU A 312 -5.42 18.42 -19.61
N ASP A 313 -5.69 18.52 -18.32
CA ASP A 313 -5.34 19.67 -17.46
C ASP A 313 -4.56 19.25 -16.18
N GLY A 314 -4.01 18.03 -16.17
CA GLY A 314 -3.35 17.43 -15.01
C GLY A 314 -4.32 16.72 -14.04
N THR A 315 -5.63 16.77 -14.32
CA THR A 315 -6.64 16.07 -13.49
C THR A 315 -7.07 14.70 -14.06
N GLU A 316 -6.44 14.23 -15.14
CA GLU A 316 -6.81 13.01 -15.88
C GLU A 316 -6.93 11.81 -14.93
N ARG A 317 -5.98 11.68 -13.99
CA ARG A 317 -6.01 10.60 -13.00
C ARG A 317 -7.24 10.69 -12.09
N LYS A 318 -7.62 11.87 -11.64
CA LYS A 318 -8.81 12.10 -10.81
C LYS A 318 -10.09 11.78 -11.60
N GLN A 319 -10.16 12.21 -12.85
CA GLN A 319 -11.28 11.92 -13.76
C GLN A 319 -11.43 10.40 -13.95
N TYR A 320 -10.34 9.70 -14.28
CA TYR A 320 -10.30 8.25 -14.39
C TYR A 320 -10.79 7.55 -13.12
N LEU A 321 -10.27 7.91 -11.94
CA LEU A 321 -10.64 7.28 -10.68
C LEU A 321 -12.11 7.47 -10.34
N ASN A 322 -12.64 8.67 -10.53
CA ASN A 322 -14.06 8.97 -10.31
C ASN A 322 -14.96 8.16 -11.25
N LYS A 323 -14.60 8.09 -12.53
CA LYS A 323 -15.36 7.33 -13.52
C LYS A 323 -15.29 5.83 -13.24
N MET A 324 -14.13 5.32 -12.83
CA MET A 324 -13.97 3.91 -12.43
C MET A 324 -14.89 3.53 -11.25
N MET A 325 -14.99 4.38 -10.23
CA MET A 325 -15.89 4.15 -9.09
C MET A 325 -17.35 4.12 -9.53
N LEU A 326 -17.76 5.06 -10.38
CA LEU A 326 -19.14 5.12 -10.91
C LEU A 326 -19.47 3.89 -11.76
N ILE A 327 -18.60 3.54 -12.71
CA ILE A 327 -18.81 2.37 -13.57
C ILE A 327 -18.90 1.09 -12.74
N ASN A 328 -18.00 0.88 -11.76
CA ASN A 328 -18.10 -0.30 -10.91
C ASN A 328 -19.38 -0.33 -10.05
N ARG A 329 -19.93 0.83 -9.67
CA ARG A 329 -21.23 0.91 -9.00
C ARG A 329 -22.37 0.49 -9.95
N TYR A 330 -22.34 0.97 -11.18
CA TYR A 330 -23.35 0.62 -12.19
C TYR A 330 -23.24 -0.85 -12.64
N LEU A 331 -22.02 -1.39 -12.73
CA LEU A 331 -21.83 -2.81 -13.03
C LEU A 331 -22.46 -3.74 -11.98
N LYS A 332 -22.49 -3.34 -10.71
CA LYS A 332 -23.19 -4.11 -9.68
C LYS A 332 -24.70 -4.15 -9.96
N LYS A 333 -25.31 -3.00 -10.34
CA LYS A 333 -26.72 -2.95 -10.74
C LYS A 333 -26.99 -3.79 -12.00
N ILE A 334 -26.09 -3.76 -12.97
CA ILE A 334 -26.18 -4.61 -14.17
C ILE A 334 -26.13 -6.09 -13.79
N ALA A 335 -25.31 -6.47 -12.80
CA ALA A 335 -25.26 -7.84 -12.32
C ALA A 335 -26.63 -8.30 -11.75
N GLU A 336 -27.28 -7.44 -10.98
CA GLU A 336 -28.62 -7.69 -10.43
C GLU A 336 -29.66 -7.84 -11.55
N LEU A 337 -29.70 -6.93 -12.52
CA LEU A 337 -30.62 -6.97 -13.67
C LEU A 337 -30.41 -8.21 -14.54
N ALA A 338 -29.16 -8.61 -14.78
CA ALA A 338 -28.81 -9.80 -15.54
C ALA A 338 -28.90 -11.11 -14.74
N LYS A 339 -29.26 -11.04 -13.46
CA LYS A 339 -29.29 -12.18 -12.52
C LYS A 339 -27.96 -12.94 -12.48
N ILE A 340 -26.85 -12.19 -12.34
CA ILE A 340 -25.52 -12.77 -12.23
C ILE A 340 -25.18 -12.93 -10.75
N PRO A 341 -24.70 -14.12 -10.32
CA PRO A 341 -24.55 -14.46 -8.89
C PRO A 341 -23.40 -13.77 -8.19
N ILE A 342 -22.57 -13.02 -8.93
CA ILE A 342 -21.41 -12.30 -8.36
C ILE A 342 -21.45 -10.82 -8.70
N PRO A 343 -20.93 -9.94 -7.83
CA PRO A 343 -20.85 -8.52 -8.13
C PRO A 343 -19.86 -8.27 -9.26
N LEU A 344 -20.33 -7.60 -10.32
CA LEU A 344 -19.52 -7.23 -11.45
C LEU A 344 -18.63 -6.00 -11.13
N THR A 345 -17.43 -6.03 -11.68
CA THR A 345 -16.50 -4.90 -11.75
C THR A 345 -15.77 -4.95 -13.10
N MET A 346 -15.12 -3.86 -13.49
CA MET A 346 -14.30 -3.85 -14.72
C MET A 346 -13.25 -4.99 -14.76
N TYR A 347 -12.74 -5.40 -13.58
CA TYR A 347 -11.76 -6.47 -13.51
C TYR A 347 -12.33 -7.86 -13.79
N VAL A 348 -13.65 -8.06 -13.60
CA VAL A 348 -14.36 -9.31 -13.94
C VAL A 348 -14.30 -9.56 -15.45
N ALA A 349 -14.39 -8.54 -16.30
CA ALA A 349 -14.25 -8.68 -17.74
C ALA A 349 -12.92 -9.36 -18.13
N ARG A 350 -11.83 -8.90 -17.51
CA ARG A 350 -10.49 -9.46 -17.73
C ARG A 350 -10.37 -10.91 -17.24
N HIS A 351 -10.92 -11.21 -16.05
CA HIS A 351 -10.95 -12.57 -15.52
C HIS A 351 -11.76 -13.49 -16.43
N SER A 352 -12.92 -13.03 -16.88
CA SER A 352 -13.81 -13.84 -17.74
C SER A 352 -13.18 -14.13 -19.09
N TRP A 353 -12.53 -13.14 -19.71
CA TRP A 353 -11.84 -13.38 -20.98
C TRP A 353 -10.78 -14.48 -20.84
N ALA A 354 -9.92 -14.40 -19.84
CA ALA A 354 -8.87 -15.37 -19.60
C ALA A 354 -9.42 -16.77 -19.28
N SER A 355 -10.47 -16.84 -18.44
CA SER A 355 -11.15 -18.07 -18.05
C SER A 355 -11.81 -18.76 -19.25
N ILE A 356 -12.52 -17.97 -20.07
CA ILE A 356 -13.18 -18.48 -21.28
C ILE A 356 -12.13 -18.93 -22.29
N ALA A 357 -11.05 -18.18 -22.52
CA ALA A 357 -9.96 -18.58 -23.40
C ALA A 357 -9.35 -19.92 -22.96
N GLN A 358 -9.08 -20.08 -21.66
CA GLN A 358 -8.59 -21.36 -21.11
C GLN A 358 -9.59 -22.48 -21.30
N SER A 359 -10.89 -22.26 -21.06
CA SER A 359 -11.93 -23.26 -21.24
C SER A 359 -12.12 -23.71 -22.72
N LYS A 360 -11.61 -22.88 -23.63
CA LYS A 360 -11.58 -23.15 -25.09
C LYS A 360 -10.23 -23.70 -25.56
N ASN A 361 -9.37 -24.14 -24.62
CA ASN A 361 -8.06 -24.72 -24.90
C ASN A 361 -7.09 -23.76 -25.64
N VAL A 362 -7.27 -22.42 -25.48
CA VAL A 362 -6.28 -21.49 -26.01
C VAL A 362 -4.97 -21.67 -25.22
N PRO A 363 -3.82 -21.84 -25.92
CA PRO A 363 -2.54 -22.00 -25.24
C PRO A 363 -2.26 -20.88 -24.24
N ILE A 364 -1.70 -21.24 -23.09
CA ILE A 364 -1.44 -20.28 -21.99
C ILE A 364 -0.52 -19.14 -22.45
N GLN A 365 0.41 -19.42 -23.36
CA GLN A 365 1.29 -18.42 -23.96
C GLN A 365 0.49 -17.37 -24.73
N ALA A 366 -0.48 -17.80 -25.54
CA ALA A 366 -1.35 -16.88 -26.28
C ALA A 366 -2.24 -16.05 -25.35
N ILE A 367 -2.73 -16.65 -24.25
CA ILE A 367 -3.47 -15.92 -23.19
C ILE A 367 -2.56 -14.89 -22.53
N SER A 368 -1.34 -15.27 -22.16
CA SER A 368 -0.35 -14.41 -21.52
C SER A 368 -0.01 -13.21 -22.39
N LEU A 369 0.34 -13.44 -23.64
CA LEU A 369 0.63 -12.40 -24.62
C LEU A 369 -0.59 -11.51 -24.88
N GLY A 370 -1.77 -12.10 -25.06
CA GLY A 370 -3.02 -11.37 -25.29
C GLY A 370 -3.41 -10.46 -24.12
N MET A 371 -3.07 -10.86 -22.89
CA MET A 371 -3.28 -10.07 -21.68
C MET A 371 -2.13 -9.09 -21.39
N GLY A 372 -1.01 -9.19 -22.08
CA GLY A 372 0.18 -8.39 -21.81
C GLY A 372 0.80 -8.69 -20.45
N HIS A 373 0.98 -9.96 -20.11
CA HIS A 373 1.76 -10.35 -18.95
C HIS A 373 3.22 -10.56 -19.35
N ASP A 374 4.13 -9.99 -18.57
CA ASP A 374 5.57 -10.09 -18.83
C ASP A 374 6.12 -11.51 -18.56
N ASN A 375 5.37 -12.31 -17.77
CA ASN A 375 5.74 -13.67 -17.40
C ASN A 375 4.51 -14.58 -17.40
N GLU A 376 4.64 -15.77 -18.02
CA GLU A 376 3.60 -16.81 -18.03
C GLU A 376 3.20 -17.27 -16.63
N GLU A 377 4.14 -17.27 -15.67
CA GLU A 377 3.85 -17.63 -14.29
C GLU A 377 2.76 -16.75 -13.70
N THR A 378 2.75 -15.45 -14.04
CA THR A 378 1.65 -14.54 -13.68
C THR A 378 0.33 -15.05 -14.25
N THR A 379 0.31 -15.58 -15.47
CA THR A 379 -0.89 -16.14 -16.10
C THR A 379 -1.28 -17.46 -15.44
N ARG A 380 -0.33 -18.33 -15.12
CA ARG A 380 -0.57 -19.60 -14.42
C ARG A 380 -1.20 -19.37 -13.04
N ILE A 381 -0.63 -18.48 -12.23
CA ILE A 381 -1.18 -18.08 -10.91
C ILE A 381 -2.58 -17.47 -11.09
N TYR A 382 -2.77 -16.69 -12.15
CA TYR A 382 -4.03 -16.06 -12.45
C TYR A 382 -5.12 -17.07 -12.81
N LEU A 383 -4.78 -18.10 -13.59
CA LEU A 383 -5.69 -19.15 -14.04
C LEU A 383 -5.84 -20.29 -13.02
N ALA A 384 -4.86 -20.52 -12.17
CA ALA A 384 -4.86 -21.62 -11.18
C ALA A 384 -6.09 -21.62 -10.24
N SER A 385 -6.64 -20.44 -9.96
CA SER A 385 -7.86 -20.30 -9.14
C SER A 385 -9.16 -20.64 -9.89
N ILE A 386 -9.08 -20.90 -11.20
CA ILE A 386 -10.20 -21.21 -12.10
C ILE A 386 -10.28 -22.73 -12.34
N GLN A 387 -9.23 -23.46 -12.01
CA GLN A 387 -9.08 -24.89 -12.34
C GLN A 387 -10.05 -25.82 -11.61
N THR A 388 -10.66 -25.41 -10.50
CA THR A 388 -11.61 -26.24 -9.76
C THR A 388 -12.75 -26.69 -10.66
N ASN A 389 -13.37 -25.78 -11.43
CA ASN A 389 -14.43 -26.12 -12.36
C ASN A 389 -13.96 -27.03 -13.52
N VAL A 390 -12.71 -26.94 -13.95
CA VAL A 390 -12.12 -27.78 -14.98
C VAL A 390 -11.91 -29.20 -14.46
N ILE A 391 -11.45 -29.33 -13.21
CA ILE A 391 -11.27 -30.60 -12.53
C ILE A 391 -12.63 -31.27 -12.30
N ASP A 392 -13.62 -30.51 -11.81
CA ASP A 392 -14.98 -31.01 -11.59
C ASP A 392 -15.62 -31.49 -12.91
N ASN A 393 -15.47 -30.73 -13.99
CA ASN A 393 -15.95 -31.12 -15.31
C ASN A 393 -15.21 -32.34 -15.88
N ALA A 394 -13.91 -32.47 -15.64
CA ALA A 394 -13.15 -33.65 -16.02
C ALA A 394 -13.60 -34.87 -15.21
N ASN A 395 -13.79 -34.71 -13.91
CA ASN A 395 -14.31 -35.77 -13.06
C ASN A 395 -15.70 -36.20 -13.45
N ASN A 396 -16.61 -35.27 -13.75
CA ASN A 396 -17.96 -35.59 -14.25
C ASN A 396 -17.92 -36.34 -15.57
N LYS A 397 -16.99 -36.00 -16.48
CA LYS A 397 -16.81 -36.80 -17.72
C LYS A 397 -16.36 -38.22 -17.43
N ILE A 398 -15.45 -38.41 -16.46
CA ILE A 398 -14.99 -39.76 -16.04
C ILE A 398 -16.16 -40.54 -15.42
N LEU A 399 -16.91 -39.91 -14.51
CA LEU A 399 -18.07 -40.52 -13.87
C LEU A 399 -19.15 -40.94 -14.89
N ASN A 400 -19.46 -40.08 -15.87
CA ASN A 400 -20.40 -40.35 -16.92
C ASN A 400 -19.95 -41.49 -17.86
N LEU A 401 -18.64 -41.78 -17.97
CA LEU A 401 -18.14 -42.95 -18.69
C LEU A 401 -18.42 -44.25 -17.93
N LEU A 402 -18.42 -44.20 -16.59
CA LEU A 402 -18.77 -45.35 -15.76
C LEU A 402 -20.27 -45.69 -15.83
N GLU A 403 -21.13 -44.70 -16.03
CA GLU A 403 -22.59 -44.88 -16.12
C GLU A 403 -23.06 -45.31 -17.51
N ARG A 404 -22.27 -45.05 -18.57
CA ARG A 404 -22.58 -45.42 -19.95
C ARG A 404 -22.32 -46.89 -20.30
N ASN A 405 -21.74 -47.64 -19.39
CA ASN A 405 -21.47 -49.09 -19.57
C ASN A 405 -22.53 -49.98 -18.90
N LYS A 406 -23.79 -49.52 -18.78
CA LYS A 406 -24.93 -50.35 -18.41
C LYS A 406 -25.91 -50.46 -19.56
#